data_faabb2f831b279140ff4394c23dcfbc1
#
_entry.id   faabb2f831b279140ff4394c23dcfbc1
#
_cell.length_a   1.000
_cell.length_b   1.000
_cell.length_c   1.000
_cell.angle_alpha   90.00
_cell.angle_beta   90.00
_cell.angle_gamma   90.00
#
_symmetry.space_group_name_H-M   'P 1'
#
loop_
_entity.id
_entity.type
_entity.pdbx_description
1 polymer ?
#
loop_
_entity_poly.entity_id
_entity_poly.type
_entity_poly.pdbx_seq_one_letter_code
_entity_poly.pdbx_strand_id
1 'polypeptide(L)'
;MRHAYLIMAHDQPEVLKSLLLCLDHRDNDVFVHLDKKSDLKKESFYGLMNFGKLIFTERLSVMWGGYSQIRAELLLLKRALEFEQHDYYHFLTGVDLPVRPITDINDLFLCNKGYEFVHFVDKESANANYEGRFLYRHYFRELCGRKKNFFTVLNRLGIGLQKMLKHRNRSISMEQFQLGSAYWDITCLLYTSPSPRDKRQSRMPSSA
;
A
#
# COMPACT_ATOMS: atom_id res chain seq x y z
N MET A 1 21.27 2.83 -8.36
CA MET A 1 20.34 2.26 -7.38
C MET A 1 19.05 1.96 -8.11
N ARG A 2 18.43 0.78 -7.90
CA ARG A 2 17.20 0.42 -8.62
C ARG A 2 15.98 0.71 -7.77
N HIS A 3 14.96 1.33 -8.37
CA HIS A 3 13.73 1.73 -7.70
C HIS A 3 12.52 1.07 -8.37
N ALA A 4 11.57 0.57 -7.57
CA ALA A 4 10.29 0.06 -8.01
C ALA A 4 9.17 1.00 -7.56
N TYR A 5 8.47 1.65 -8.47
CA TYR A 5 7.32 2.49 -8.18
C TYR A 5 6.04 1.68 -8.33
N LEU A 6 5.30 1.52 -7.25
CA LEU A 6 4.09 0.72 -7.13
C LEU A 6 2.88 1.65 -7.13
N ILE A 7 2.15 1.72 -8.24
CA ILE A 7 1.10 2.71 -8.45
C ILE A 7 -0.27 2.06 -8.50
N MET A 8 -1.20 2.52 -7.67
CA MET A 8 -2.62 2.17 -7.78
C MET A 8 -3.41 3.31 -8.44
N ALA A 9 -4.06 3.03 -9.57
CA ALA A 9 -4.82 4.03 -10.31
C ALA A 9 -6.25 3.55 -10.63
N HIS A 10 -7.20 4.51 -10.62
CA HIS A 10 -8.61 4.23 -10.92
C HIS A 10 -9.30 5.33 -11.73
N ASP A 11 -8.72 6.52 -11.80
CA ASP A 11 -9.22 7.68 -12.54
C ASP A 11 -8.09 8.59 -13.00
N GLN A 12 -8.41 9.75 -13.55
CA GLN A 12 -7.49 10.84 -13.96
C GLN A 12 -6.33 10.36 -14.86
N PRO A 13 -6.61 9.84 -16.06
CA PRO A 13 -5.59 9.30 -16.95
C PRO A 13 -4.48 10.29 -17.30
N GLU A 14 -4.77 11.59 -17.39
CA GLU A 14 -3.78 12.61 -17.74
C GLU A 14 -2.78 12.86 -16.59
N VAL A 15 -3.25 12.78 -15.32
CA VAL A 15 -2.35 12.87 -14.17
C VAL A 15 -1.45 11.63 -14.12
N LEU A 16 -2.02 10.44 -14.35
CA LEU A 16 -1.23 9.21 -14.40
C LEU A 16 -0.18 9.25 -15.54
N LYS A 17 -0.53 9.77 -16.72
CA LYS A 17 0.45 9.97 -17.81
C LYS A 17 1.59 10.89 -17.38
N SER A 18 1.25 12.02 -16.75
CA SER A 18 2.24 12.97 -16.25
C SER A 18 3.14 12.33 -15.19
N LEU A 19 2.57 11.55 -14.28
CA LEU A 19 3.33 10.80 -13.28
C LEU A 19 4.32 9.82 -13.94
N LEU A 20 3.86 9.03 -14.92
CA LEU A 20 4.73 8.07 -15.62
C LEU A 20 5.89 8.76 -16.34
N LEU A 21 5.64 9.91 -16.98
CA LEU A 21 6.69 10.72 -17.62
C LEU A 21 7.69 11.29 -16.62
N CYS A 22 7.21 11.73 -15.43
CA CYS A 22 8.09 12.23 -14.38
C CYS A 22 8.97 11.12 -13.77
N LEU A 23 8.48 9.87 -13.73
CA LEU A 23 9.20 8.72 -13.18
C LEU A 23 10.12 8.04 -14.20
N ASP A 24 10.07 8.44 -15.48
CA ASP A 24 10.84 7.78 -16.54
C ASP A 24 12.34 8.02 -16.39
N HIS A 25 13.01 7.06 -15.79
CA HIS A 25 14.46 7.06 -15.57
C HIS A 25 15.00 5.62 -15.67
N ARG A 26 16.23 5.45 -16.14
CA ARG A 26 16.88 4.15 -16.35
C ARG A 26 16.98 3.26 -15.09
N ASP A 27 16.97 3.88 -13.91
CA ASP A 27 17.05 3.18 -12.64
C ASP A 27 15.68 2.87 -12.03
N ASN A 28 14.60 3.29 -12.70
CA ASN A 28 13.23 3.17 -12.20
C ASN A 28 12.41 2.19 -13.04
N ASP A 29 11.75 1.26 -12.38
CA ASP A 29 10.69 0.46 -12.97
C ASP A 29 9.35 0.81 -12.33
N VAL A 30 8.31 0.91 -13.13
CA VAL A 30 6.98 1.33 -12.69
C VAL A 30 5.99 0.19 -12.87
N PHE A 31 5.36 -0.18 -11.77
CA PHE A 31 4.33 -1.22 -11.69
C PHE A 31 2.98 -0.56 -11.45
N VAL A 32 2.02 -0.78 -12.35
CA VAL A 32 0.72 -0.12 -12.29
C VAL A 32 -0.39 -1.15 -12.14
N HIS A 33 -1.21 -0.97 -11.11
CA HIS A 33 -2.49 -1.63 -10.94
C HIS A 33 -3.61 -0.67 -11.35
N LEU A 34 -4.38 -1.03 -12.39
CA LEU A 34 -5.60 -0.32 -12.76
C LEU A 34 -6.80 -1.00 -12.10
N ASP A 35 -7.62 -0.24 -11.36
CA ASP A 35 -8.84 -0.80 -10.74
C ASP A 35 -9.73 -1.43 -11.83
N LYS A 36 -10.24 -2.63 -11.59
CA LYS A 36 -11.12 -3.35 -12.52
C LYS A 36 -12.39 -2.56 -12.86
N LYS A 37 -12.86 -1.70 -11.96
CA LYS A 37 -14.05 -0.85 -12.13
C LYS A 37 -13.76 0.43 -12.91
N SER A 38 -12.49 0.73 -13.15
CA SER A 38 -12.05 1.92 -13.90
C SER A 38 -12.15 1.69 -15.40
N ASP A 39 -12.45 2.76 -16.13
CA ASP A 39 -12.43 2.80 -17.60
C ASP A 39 -11.01 2.97 -18.19
N LEU A 40 -9.99 3.10 -17.33
CA LEU A 40 -8.61 3.22 -17.77
C LEU A 40 -8.18 1.97 -18.54
N LYS A 41 -7.58 2.18 -19.70
CA LYS A 41 -7.04 1.12 -20.57
C LYS A 41 -5.52 1.17 -20.54
N LYS A 42 -4.86 0.05 -20.30
CA LYS A 42 -3.38 -0.02 -20.26
C LYS A 42 -2.72 0.43 -21.56
N GLU A 43 -3.42 0.22 -22.69
CA GLU A 43 -2.96 0.57 -24.02
C GLU A 43 -2.72 2.09 -24.17
N SER A 44 -3.45 2.92 -23.41
CA SER A 44 -3.30 4.39 -23.42
C SER A 44 -2.01 4.89 -22.76
N PHE A 45 -1.26 3.98 -22.13
CA PHE A 45 -0.02 4.31 -21.42
C PHE A 45 1.22 3.66 -22.02
N TYR A 46 1.07 2.81 -23.06
CA TYR A 46 2.21 2.21 -23.72
C TYR A 46 3.04 3.26 -24.46
N GLY A 47 4.35 3.11 -24.40
CA GLY A 47 5.30 4.01 -25.06
C GLY A 47 5.51 5.36 -24.36
N LEU A 48 4.94 5.58 -23.16
CA LEU A 48 5.18 6.80 -22.38
C LEU A 48 6.55 6.82 -21.69
N MET A 49 7.06 5.64 -21.34
CA MET A 49 8.38 5.50 -20.73
C MET A 49 9.40 5.02 -21.76
N ASN A 50 10.55 5.69 -21.82
CA ASN A 50 11.61 5.41 -22.78
C ASN A 50 12.84 4.76 -22.11
N PHE A 51 13.05 5.00 -20.83
CA PHE A 51 14.22 4.56 -20.08
C PHE A 51 13.90 3.47 -19.06
N GLY A 52 12.86 3.69 -18.25
CA GLY A 52 12.36 2.73 -17.28
C GLY A 52 11.36 1.76 -17.91
N LYS A 53 11.05 0.68 -17.19
CA LYS A 53 10.04 -0.30 -17.63
C LYS A 53 8.69 0.00 -17.02
N LEU A 54 7.63 -0.10 -17.84
CA LEU A 54 6.24 0.04 -17.40
C LEU A 54 5.56 -1.33 -17.43
N ILE A 55 5.16 -1.81 -16.27
CA ILE A 55 4.58 -3.13 -16.06
C ILE A 55 3.18 -3.00 -15.47
N PHE A 56 2.17 -3.61 -16.10
CA PHE A 56 0.82 -3.67 -15.56
C PHE A 56 0.57 -5.01 -14.86
N THR A 57 -0.09 -4.95 -13.71
CA THR A 57 -0.59 -6.14 -13.02
C THR A 57 -1.97 -6.55 -13.53
N GLU A 58 -2.46 -7.70 -13.09
CA GLU A 58 -3.86 -8.05 -13.24
C GLU A 58 -4.75 -7.03 -12.49
N ARG A 59 -5.98 -6.85 -13.00
CA ARG A 59 -6.92 -5.86 -12.44
C ARG A 59 -7.77 -6.48 -11.36
N LEU A 60 -7.69 -5.97 -10.14
CA LEU A 60 -8.57 -6.29 -9.03
C LEU A 60 -9.62 -5.19 -8.85
N SER A 61 -10.81 -5.56 -8.40
CA SER A 61 -11.82 -4.60 -7.98
C SER A 61 -11.48 -4.10 -6.58
N VAL A 62 -11.10 -2.83 -6.44
CA VAL A 62 -10.65 -2.25 -5.19
C VAL A 62 -11.77 -1.44 -4.54
N MET A 63 -12.07 -1.73 -3.27
CA MET A 63 -13.00 -0.94 -2.45
C MET A 63 -12.21 -0.08 -1.48
N TRP A 64 -12.46 1.21 -1.51
CA TRP A 64 -11.78 2.19 -0.66
C TRP A 64 -11.91 1.85 0.83
N GLY A 65 -10.78 1.71 1.51
CA GLY A 65 -10.70 1.29 2.91
C GLY A 65 -11.14 -0.15 3.17
N GLY A 66 -11.23 -0.99 2.14
CA GLY A 66 -11.44 -2.43 2.22
C GLY A 66 -10.15 -3.22 2.14
N TYR A 67 -10.20 -4.52 2.41
CA TYR A 67 -9.06 -5.43 2.30
C TYR A 67 -8.54 -5.58 0.86
N SER A 68 -9.44 -5.38 -0.13
CA SER A 68 -9.07 -5.38 -1.55
C SER A 68 -8.02 -4.34 -1.92
N GLN A 69 -7.94 -3.23 -1.18
CA GLN A 69 -6.88 -2.23 -1.34
C GLN A 69 -5.52 -2.85 -0.98
N ILE A 70 -5.42 -3.49 0.19
CA ILE A 70 -4.20 -4.18 0.63
C ILE A 70 -3.81 -5.30 -0.35
N ARG A 71 -4.80 -6.04 -0.87
CA ARG A 71 -4.53 -7.08 -1.89
C ARG A 71 -3.91 -6.51 -3.16
N ALA A 72 -4.34 -5.33 -3.61
CA ALA A 72 -3.77 -4.69 -4.79
C ALA A 72 -2.34 -4.18 -4.53
N GLU A 73 -2.07 -3.64 -3.33
CA GLU A 73 -0.72 -3.26 -2.90
C GLU A 73 0.22 -4.48 -2.87
N LEU A 74 -0.22 -5.58 -2.24
CA LEU A 74 0.55 -6.81 -2.18
C LEU A 74 0.77 -7.44 -3.57
N LEU A 75 -0.20 -7.32 -4.48
CA LEU A 75 -0.06 -7.77 -5.86
C LEU A 75 1.03 -6.99 -6.60
N LEU A 76 1.03 -5.66 -6.45
CA LEU A 76 2.06 -4.80 -7.02
C LEU A 76 3.44 -5.15 -6.48
N LEU A 77 3.57 -5.28 -5.17
CA LEU A 77 4.82 -5.61 -4.51
C LEU A 77 5.34 -6.99 -4.94
N LYS A 78 4.45 -8.00 -4.96
CA LYS A 78 4.79 -9.34 -5.45
C LYS A 78 5.29 -9.30 -6.90
N ARG A 79 4.60 -8.56 -7.77
CA ARG A 79 4.98 -8.45 -9.17
C ARG A 79 6.36 -7.78 -9.35
N ALA A 80 6.65 -6.76 -8.55
CA ALA A 80 7.94 -6.09 -8.57
C ALA A 80 9.08 -7.02 -8.11
N LEU A 81 8.86 -7.79 -7.03
CA LEU A 81 9.82 -8.76 -6.52
C LEU A 81 10.09 -9.92 -7.48
N GLU A 82 9.08 -10.38 -8.22
CA GLU A 82 9.21 -11.43 -9.23
C GLU A 82 9.89 -10.93 -10.52
N PHE A 83 9.86 -9.63 -10.75
CA PHE A 83 10.38 -9.04 -11.97
C PHE A 83 11.90 -8.85 -11.93
N GLU A 84 12.39 -8.12 -10.94
CA GLU A 84 13.81 -7.85 -10.72
C GLU A 84 14.03 -7.42 -9.26
N GLN A 85 15.24 -7.56 -8.75
CA GLN A 85 15.58 -7.03 -7.43
C GLN A 85 15.77 -5.51 -7.49
N HIS A 86 15.02 -4.80 -6.67
CA HIS A 86 15.14 -3.36 -6.49
C HIS A 86 15.68 -3.04 -5.11
N ASP A 87 16.39 -1.92 -4.98
CA ASP A 87 16.89 -1.44 -3.68
C ASP A 87 15.76 -0.84 -2.85
N TYR A 88 14.83 -0.09 -3.51
CA TYR A 88 13.69 0.56 -2.88
C TYR A 88 12.38 0.29 -3.62
N TYR A 89 11.30 0.23 -2.86
CA TYR A 89 9.91 0.10 -3.31
C TYR A 89 9.12 1.30 -2.80
N HIS A 90 8.49 2.05 -3.71
CA HIS A 90 7.74 3.29 -3.45
C HIS A 90 6.27 3.05 -3.74
N PHE A 91 5.39 3.30 -2.77
CA PHE A 91 3.96 3.16 -2.98
C PHE A 91 3.30 4.51 -3.21
N LEU A 92 2.63 4.65 -4.39
CA LEU A 92 1.97 5.85 -4.85
C LEU A 92 0.55 5.56 -5.33
N THR A 93 -0.26 6.62 -5.43
CA THR A 93 -1.52 6.57 -6.16
C THR A 93 -1.38 7.20 -7.54
N GLY A 94 -2.29 6.88 -8.46
CA GLY A 94 -2.25 7.41 -9.83
C GLY A 94 -2.54 8.91 -9.96
N VAL A 95 -2.76 9.61 -8.85
CA VAL A 95 -3.01 11.06 -8.78
C VAL A 95 -1.90 11.84 -8.08
N ASP A 96 -0.85 11.15 -7.65
CA ASP A 96 0.32 11.78 -7.04
C ASP A 96 1.26 12.31 -8.12
N LEU A 97 2.02 13.34 -7.80
CA LEU A 97 3.08 13.86 -8.67
C LEU A 97 4.31 14.16 -7.81
N PRO A 98 5.53 13.87 -8.31
CA PRO A 98 6.74 14.22 -7.61
C PRO A 98 6.91 15.75 -7.55
N VAL A 99 7.32 16.25 -6.39
CA VAL A 99 7.55 17.69 -6.16
C VAL A 99 8.97 18.12 -6.55
N ARG A 100 9.81 17.16 -6.90
CA ARG A 100 11.18 17.39 -7.35
C ARG A 100 11.49 16.53 -8.58
N PRO A 101 12.51 16.91 -9.37
CA PRO A 101 13.01 16.06 -10.46
C PRO A 101 13.37 14.67 -9.94
N ILE A 102 13.14 13.66 -10.76
CA ILE A 102 13.37 12.26 -10.36
C ILE A 102 14.83 11.96 -10.01
N THR A 103 15.77 12.67 -10.62
CA THR A 103 17.20 12.61 -10.30
C THR A 103 17.46 12.99 -8.84
N ASP A 104 16.87 14.10 -8.37
CA ASP A 104 17.03 14.59 -7.00
C ASP A 104 16.44 13.60 -5.98
N ILE A 105 15.31 12.96 -6.37
CA ILE A 105 14.67 11.94 -5.55
C ILE A 105 15.56 10.70 -5.46
N ASN A 106 16.11 10.23 -6.58
CA ASN A 106 17.02 9.09 -6.60
C ASN A 106 18.31 9.36 -5.79
N ASP A 107 18.84 10.58 -5.88
CA ASP A 107 20.00 11.00 -5.08
C ASP A 107 19.69 11.06 -3.57
N LEU A 108 18.49 11.49 -3.20
CA LEU A 108 18.03 11.45 -1.80
C LEU A 108 18.09 10.03 -1.23
N PHE A 109 17.57 9.05 -1.98
CA PHE A 109 17.58 7.65 -1.56
C PHE A 109 19.00 7.07 -1.57
N LEU A 110 19.83 7.47 -2.52
CA LEU A 110 21.23 7.07 -2.55
C LEU A 110 21.99 7.56 -1.32
N CYS A 111 21.81 8.83 -0.93
CA CYS A 111 22.41 9.42 0.26
C CYS A 111 21.90 8.78 1.58
N ASN A 112 20.69 8.24 1.55
CA ASN A 112 20.03 7.63 2.72
C ASN A 112 19.86 6.11 2.54
N LYS A 113 20.80 5.45 1.88
CA LYS A 113 20.72 4.01 1.61
C LYS A 113 20.53 3.20 2.89
N GLY A 114 19.50 2.34 2.90
CA GLY A 114 19.17 1.46 4.02
C GLY A 114 18.23 2.05 5.05
N TYR A 115 17.80 3.30 4.89
CA TYR A 115 16.74 3.88 5.72
C TYR A 115 15.37 3.57 5.14
N GLU A 116 14.41 3.25 6.02
CA GLU A 116 13.00 3.07 5.69
C GLU A 116 12.25 4.40 5.90
N PHE A 117 11.46 4.83 4.91
CA PHE A 117 10.69 6.07 5.01
C PHE A 117 9.22 5.74 5.24
N VAL A 118 8.87 5.57 6.50
CA VAL A 118 7.50 5.26 6.93
C VAL A 118 7.06 6.32 7.93
N HIS A 119 5.97 7.00 7.62
CA HIS A 119 5.41 8.02 8.51
C HIS A 119 4.46 7.38 9.52
N PHE A 120 4.73 7.60 10.80
CA PHE A 120 3.85 7.22 11.90
C PHE A 120 3.22 8.47 12.53
N VAL A 121 1.93 8.38 12.79
CA VAL A 121 1.19 9.45 13.49
C VAL A 121 1.29 9.21 14.98
N ASP A 122 1.59 10.27 15.74
CA ASP A 122 1.62 10.19 17.19
C ASP A 122 0.26 9.80 17.78
N LYS A 123 0.27 8.92 18.76
CA LYS A 123 -0.95 8.41 19.42
C LYS A 123 -1.80 9.52 20.03
N GLU A 124 -1.18 10.59 20.48
CA GLU A 124 -1.85 11.77 21.04
C GLU A 124 -2.61 12.57 19.97
N SER A 125 -2.08 12.62 18.75
CA SER A 125 -2.70 13.27 17.59
C SER A 125 -3.77 12.40 16.93
N ALA A 126 -3.77 11.11 17.21
CA ALA A 126 -4.76 10.17 16.71
C ALA A 126 -6.09 10.38 17.44
N ASN A 127 -7.08 10.94 16.76
CA ASN A 127 -8.43 11.14 17.30
C ASN A 127 -8.95 9.83 17.94
N ALA A 128 -9.64 9.95 19.11
CA ALA A 128 -10.25 8.87 19.89
C ALA A 128 -11.13 7.86 19.07
N ASN A 129 -11.48 8.21 17.84
CA ASN A 129 -12.22 7.35 16.92
C ASN A 129 -11.42 6.17 16.31
N TYR A 130 -10.11 6.10 16.54
CA TYR A 130 -9.27 5.02 16.02
C TYR A 130 -9.54 3.67 16.65
N GLU A 131 -9.74 3.65 17.96
CA GLU A 131 -10.03 2.43 18.71
C GLU A 131 -11.21 1.67 18.10
N GLY A 132 -12.25 2.39 17.68
CA GLY A 132 -13.43 1.78 17.06
C GLY A 132 -13.17 1.04 15.76
N ARG A 133 -12.07 1.35 15.05
CA ARG A 133 -11.72 0.68 13.78
C ARG A 133 -11.11 -0.70 14.01
N PHE A 134 -10.43 -0.92 15.13
CA PHE A 134 -9.73 -2.17 15.44
C PHE A 134 -10.51 -3.05 16.42
N LEU A 135 -11.30 -2.46 17.32
CA LEU A 135 -12.00 -3.18 18.38
C LEU A 135 -13.19 -4.01 17.88
N TYR A 136 -13.76 -3.63 16.72
CA TYR A 136 -14.95 -4.28 16.18
C TYR A 136 -14.70 -4.85 14.80
N ARG A 137 -15.35 -5.97 14.49
CA ARG A 137 -15.28 -6.58 13.17
C ARG A 137 -16.22 -5.84 12.20
N HIS A 138 -15.71 -5.49 11.03
CA HIS A 138 -16.41 -4.82 9.94
C HIS A 138 -16.77 -5.82 8.85
N TYR A 139 -17.83 -6.60 9.04
CA TYR A 139 -18.18 -7.73 8.15
C TYR A 139 -18.51 -7.31 6.70
N PHE A 140 -19.07 -6.11 6.52
CA PHE A 140 -19.55 -5.65 5.21
C PHE A 140 -18.65 -4.57 4.59
N ARG A 141 -17.43 -4.39 5.09
CA ARG A 141 -16.57 -3.28 4.65
C ARG A 141 -16.28 -3.30 3.15
N GLU A 142 -16.05 -4.48 2.57
CA GLU A 142 -15.82 -4.66 1.13
C GLU A 142 -17.05 -4.29 0.27
N LEU A 143 -18.23 -4.25 0.84
CA LEU A 143 -19.48 -3.91 0.15
C LEU A 143 -19.93 -2.47 0.41
N CYS A 144 -19.34 -1.79 1.41
CA CYS A 144 -19.76 -0.43 1.79
C CYS A 144 -19.40 0.63 0.75
N GLY A 145 -18.23 0.53 0.10
CA GLY A 145 -17.75 1.53 -0.84
C GLY A 145 -17.57 2.92 -0.23
N ARG A 146 -17.38 3.93 -1.08
CA ARG A 146 -17.25 5.35 -0.68
C ARG A 146 -18.61 6.02 -0.47
N LYS A 147 -19.63 5.63 -1.23
CA LYS A 147 -21.00 6.15 -1.10
C LYS A 147 -21.75 5.37 -0.04
N LYS A 148 -22.60 6.07 0.74
CA LYS A 148 -23.51 5.43 1.69
C LYS A 148 -24.47 4.51 0.94
N ASN A 149 -24.51 3.25 1.28
CA ASN A 149 -25.38 2.24 0.72
C ASN A 149 -25.99 1.38 1.84
N PHE A 150 -26.87 0.45 1.48
CA PHE A 150 -27.50 -0.48 2.41
C PHE A 150 -26.47 -1.23 3.30
N PHE A 151 -25.36 -1.68 2.73
CA PHE A 151 -24.31 -2.37 3.47
C PHE A 151 -23.60 -1.47 4.51
N THR A 152 -23.59 -0.15 4.28
CA THR A 152 -23.08 0.82 5.28
C THR A 152 -23.97 0.80 6.52
N VAL A 153 -25.29 0.71 6.34
CA VAL A 153 -26.25 0.62 7.46
C VAL A 153 -26.09 -0.71 8.17
N LEU A 154 -26.02 -1.83 7.43
CA LEU A 154 -25.79 -3.16 8.01
C LEU A 154 -24.48 -3.22 8.81
N ASN A 155 -23.41 -2.64 8.29
CA ASN A 155 -22.12 -2.61 8.99
C ASN A 155 -22.22 -1.80 10.30
N ARG A 156 -22.95 -0.67 10.30
CA ARG A 156 -23.21 0.13 11.51
C ARG A 156 -24.03 -0.64 12.54
N LEU A 157 -25.09 -1.32 12.10
CA LEU A 157 -25.92 -2.15 12.97
C LEU A 157 -25.12 -3.30 13.56
N GLY A 158 -24.29 -3.96 12.76
CA GLY A 158 -23.39 -5.02 13.23
C GLY A 158 -22.39 -4.53 14.28
N ILE A 159 -21.83 -3.33 14.12
CA ILE A 159 -20.95 -2.71 15.12
C ILE A 159 -21.75 -2.34 16.38
N GLY A 160 -22.97 -1.79 16.23
CA GLY A 160 -23.85 -1.47 17.35
C GLY A 160 -24.18 -2.70 18.20
N LEU A 161 -24.51 -3.81 17.56
CA LEU A 161 -24.76 -5.08 18.22
C LEU A 161 -23.51 -5.61 18.96
N GLN A 162 -22.33 -5.55 18.34
CA GLN A 162 -21.08 -5.92 18.99
C GLN A 162 -20.79 -5.06 20.22
N LYS A 163 -21.10 -3.75 20.18
CA LYS A 163 -20.97 -2.85 21.32
C LYS A 163 -21.91 -3.23 22.45
N MET A 164 -23.17 -3.51 22.13
CA MET A 164 -24.19 -3.91 23.09
C MET A 164 -23.85 -5.23 23.78
N LEU A 165 -23.35 -6.21 23.01
CA LEU A 165 -22.91 -7.51 23.51
C LEU A 165 -21.51 -7.48 24.15
N LYS A 166 -20.87 -6.31 24.25
CA LYS A 166 -19.47 -6.14 24.72
C LYS A 166 -18.48 -7.07 24.03
N HIS A 167 -18.81 -7.46 22.78
CA HIS A 167 -17.97 -8.34 21.98
C HIS A 167 -16.88 -7.52 21.28
N ARG A 168 -15.67 -7.57 21.84
CA ARG A 168 -14.47 -6.92 21.28
C ARG A 168 -13.57 -7.98 20.64
N ASN A 169 -12.81 -7.58 19.64
CA ASN A 169 -11.76 -8.44 19.08
C ASN A 169 -10.58 -8.51 20.08
N ARG A 170 -10.64 -9.47 21.00
CA ARG A 170 -9.68 -9.61 22.12
C ARG A 170 -8.28 -10.05 21.69
N SER A 171 -8.10 -10.46 20.45
CA SER A 171 -6.81 -10.95 19.95
C SER A 171 -5.81 -9.81 19.63
N ILE A 172 -6.22 -8.55 19.79
CA ILE A 172 -5.45 -7.39 19.36
C ILE A 172 -5.27 -6.45 20.54
N SER A 173 -4.02 -6.29 21.00
CA SER A 173 -3.64 -5.23 21.94
C SER A 173 -3.44 -3.92 21.19
N MET A 174 -4.04 -2.83 21.67
CA MET A 174 -3.87 -1.49 21.08
C MET A 174 -2.41 -1.01 21.11
N GLU A 175 -1.60 -1.52 22.02
CA GLU A 175 -0.17 -1.22 22.11
C GLU A 175 0.64 -1.71 20.89
N GLN A 176 0.10 -2.74 20.20
CA GLN A 176 0.73 -3.37 19.04
C GLN A 176 0.44 -2.62 17.73
N PHE A 177 -0.45 -1.61 17.77
CA PHE A 177 -0.82 -0.84 16.59
C PHE A 177 -0.20 0.55 16.63
N GLN A 178 0.39 0.90 15.52
CA GLN A 178 0.80 2.26 15.23
C GLN A 178 0.08 2.73 13.96
N LEU A 179 -0.41 3.96 14.00
CA LEU A 179 -1.04 4.58 12.86
C LEU A 179 0.03 5.06 11.90
N GLY A 180 -0.03 4.61 10.66
CA GLY A 180 0.88 5.05 9.60
C GLY A 180 0.15 5.77 8.47
N SER A 181 0.91 6.41 7.61
CA SER A 181 0.47 6.87 6.30
C SER A 181 0.17 5.66 5.40
N ALA A 182 -0.67 5.89 4.39
CA ALA A 182 -0.85 4.91 3.30
C ALA A 182 0.36 4.89 2.34
N TYR A 183 1.19 5.93 2.39
CA TYR A 183 2.40 6.06 1.58
C TYR A 183 3.62 5.59 2.36
N TRP A 184 4.50 4.87 1.69
CA TRP A 184 5.72 4.34 2.27
C TRP A 184 6.77 4.10 1.20
N ASP A 185 8.03 4.23 1.61
CA ASP A 185 9.20 3.88 0.81
C ASP A 185 10.05 2.93 1.64
N ILE A 186 10.16 1.70 1.20
CA ILE A 186 10.82 0.63 1.95
C ILE A 186 11.92 -0.05 1.13
N THR A 187 12.92 -0.56 1.83
CA THR A 187 13.97 -1.36 1.23
C THR A 187 13.52 -2.81 1.01
N CYS A 188 14.21 -3.52 0.15
CA CYS A 188 13.99 -4.96 -0.01
C CYS A 188 14.25 -5.75 1.30
N LEU A 189 15.08 -5.23 2.20
CA LEU A 189 15.40 -5.87 3.47
C LEU A 189 14.22 -5.90 4.43
N LEU A 190 13.41 -4.85 4.46
CA LEU A 190 12.21 -4.82 5.33
C LEU A 190 11.21 -5.89 4.93
N TYR A 191 10.98 -6.07 3.62
CA TYR A 191 10.04 -7.07 3.12
C TYR A 191 10.57 -8.51 3.29
N THR A 192 11.86 -8.72 3.11
CA THR A 192 12.48 -10.04 3.23
C THR A 192 12.86 -10.41 4.67
N SER A 193 12.82 -9.44 5.59
CA SER A 193 13.07 -9.71 7.00
C SER A 193 11.99 -10.62 7.57
N PRO A 194 12.38 -11.70 8.28
CA PRO A 194 11.41 -12.59 8.90
C PRO A 194 10.55 -11.82 9.90
N SER A 195 9.25 -12.01 9.82
CA SER A 195 8.29 -11.44 10.77
C SER A 195 8.71 -11.78 12.20
N PRO A 196 8.43 -10.92 13.20
CA PRO A 196 8.64 -11.27 14.61
C PRO A 196 7.96 -12.59 15.02
N ARG A 197 6.96 -13.04 14.25
CA ARG A 197 6.35 -14.37 14.42
C ARG A 197 7.27 -15.50 13.94
N ASP A 198 8.06 -15.27 12.90
CA ASP A 198 8.98 -16.27 12.34
C ASP A 198 10.22 -16.45 13.23
N LYS A 199 10.63 -15.41 13.98
CA LYS A 199 11.71 -15.49 14.97
C LYS A 199 11.44 -16.48 16.13
N ARG A 200 10.19 -16.92 16.34
CA ARG A 200 9.88 -17.96 17.32
C ARG A 200 10.28 -19.36 16.85
N GLN A 201 10.45 -19.59 15.56
CA GLN A 201 10.87 -20.88 15.00
C GLN A 201 12.40 -21.04 14.91
N SER A 202 13.17 -19.97 14.96
CA SER A 202 14.63 -20.02 14.83
C SER A 202 15.40 -20.22 16.16
N ARG A 203 14.73 -20.47 17.28
CA ARG A 203 15.36 -20.91 18.52
C ARG A 203 15.42 -22.43 18.58
N MET A 204 16.12 -23.07 17.66
CA MET A 204 16.73 -24.36 17.96
C MET A 204 18.03 -24.11 18.71
N PRO A 205 18.23 -24.66 19.91
CA PRO A 205 19.52 -24.65 20.54
C PRO A 205 20.47 -25.44 19.63
N SER A 206 21.57 -24.82 19.22
CA SER A 206 22.70 -25.57 18.70
C SER A 206 23.20 -26.46 19.85
N SER A 207 22.84 -27.72 19.79
CA SER A 207 23.50 -28.74 20.63
C SER A 207 24.97 -28.79 20.22
N ALA A 208 25.80 -28.60 21.21
CA ALA A 208 27.24 -28.78 21.21
C ALA A 208 27.69 -30.13 20.61
#